data_872b9e05ef20455a657ccd598e6da962
#
_entry.id   872b9e05ef20455a657ccd598e6da962
#
_cell.length_a   1.000
_cell.length_b   1.000
_cell.length_c   1.000
_cell.angle_alpha   90.00
_cell.angle_beta   90.00
_cell.angle_gamma   90.00
#
_symmetry.space_group_name_H-M   'P 1'
#
loop_
_entity.id
_entity.type
_entity.pdbx_description
1 polymer ?
#
loop_
_entity_poly.entity_id
_entity_poly.type
_entity_poly.pdbx_seq_one_letter_code
_entity_poly.pdbx_strand_id
1 'polypeptide(L)'
;MKNTINSLIVATALSALSVCADAQSFQRILERPVNIVRSEWEYDNDGNQELNYYNEDYCNYYLYRVNDDSYNLRPGKNTVFKRMKDAQYNNLFNRATTYMFFRGSFPKDFNINTPYAFPVKNGMQTAWKTDRRESVRTLQFRMLPGDTVYATRSGIVCRTMLPRQLLICHADYTFAAYLAMNENFVSPGEEVRTGQPVGIAGPTGVSISFFFLDKNKFSGLEAAGYVYSHFTPVFRTAEGDVKPVERKMYNALVDDELIMLDMSKREQKKYLKSKK
;
A
#
# COMPACT_ATOMS: atom_id res chain seq x y z
N MET A 1 -1.89 -33.81 37.62
CA MET A 1 -0.99 -32.68 37.45
C MET A 1 -0.17 -32.67 36.13
N LYS A 2 0.18 -33.78 35.54
CA LYS A 2 0.96 -33.78 34.26
C LYS A 2 0.20 -33.27 33.01
N ASN A 3 -1.14 -33.43 32.96
CA ASN A 3 -1.93 -33.05 31.78
C ASN A 3 -2.22 -31.51 31.67
N THR A 4 -2.21 -30.79 32.82
CA THR A 4 -2.44 -29.34 32.83
C THR A 4 -1.22 -28.56 32.38
N ILE A 5 -0.01 -29.06 32.60
CA ILE A 5 1.25 -28.40 32.17
C ILE A 5 1.39 -28.49 30.66
N ASN A 6 1.04 -29.63 30.04
CA ASN A 6 1.12 -29.79 28.59
C ASN A 6 0.10 -28.90 27.84
N SER A 7 -1.09 -28.68 28.40
CA SER A 7 -2.08 -27.76 27.81
C SER A 7 -1.66 -26.30 27.86
N LEU A 8 -0.96 -25.90 28.92
CA LEU A 8 -0.46 -24.53 29.07
C LEU A 8 0.69 -24.24 28.11
N ILE A 9 1.59 -25.21 27.90
CA ILE A 9 2.73 -25.07 26.96
C ILE A 9 2.23 -25.03 25.50
N VAL A 10 1.21 -25.80 25.15
CA VAL A 10 0.61 -25.78 23.81
C VAL A 10 -0.12 -24.46 23.54
N ALA A 11 -0.84 -23.93 24.53
CA ALA A 11 -1.54 -22.64 24.40
C ALA A 11 -0.57 -21.47 24.25
N THR A 12 0.54 -21.45 24.99
CA THR A 12 1.59 -20.42 24.86
C THR A 12 2.38 -20.56 23.55
N ALA A 13 2.61 -21.76 23.06
CA ALA A 13 3.27 -21.97 21.78
C ALA A 13 2.38 -21.55 20.58
N LEU A 14 1.07 -21.80 20.65
CA LEU A 14 0.12 -21.31 19.63
C LEU A 14 -0.02 -19.78 19.64
N SER A 15 -0.03 -19.14 20.80
CA SER A 15 -0.06 -17.68 20.88
C SER A 15 1.23 -17.03 20.38
N ALA A 16 2.39 -17.65 20.62
CA ALA A 16 3.67 -17.18 20.10
C ALA A 16 3.78 -17.34 18.58
N LEU A 17 3.21 -18.40 17.99
CA LEU A 17 3.17 -18.61 16.56
C LEU A 17 2.24 -17.63 15.84
N SER A 18 1.12 -17.23 16.45
CA SER A 18 0.23 -16.20 15.89
C SER A 18 0.86 -14.81 15.91
N VAL A 19 1.62 -14.48 16.95
CA VAL A 19 2.36 -13.19 17.03
C VAL A 19 3.46 -13.10 15.98
N CYS A 20 4.16 -14.20 15.69
CA CYS A 20 5.17 -14.23 14.63
C CYS A 20 4.56 -14.15 13.22
N ALA A 21 3.37 -14.73 13.00
CA ALA A 21 2.69 -14.66 11.71
C ALA A 21 2.17 -13.25 11.39
N ASP A 22 1.67 -12.53 12.39
CA ASP A 22 1.18 -11.15 12.24
C ASP A 22 2.33 -10.15 12.03
N ALA A 23 3.46 -10.30 12.73
CA ALA A 23 4.62 -9.42 12.58
C ALA A 23 5.27 -9.50 11.18
N GLN A 24 5.12 -10.63 10.48
CA GLN A 24 5.60 -10.80 9.10
C GLN A 24 4.63 -10.24 8.05
N SER A 25 3.41 -9.87 8.42
CA SER A 25 2.36 -9.56 7.45
C SER A 25 2.60 -8.24 6.73
N PHE A 26 3.07 -7.18 7.43
CA PHE A 26 3.35 -5.90 6.79
C PHE A 26 4.59 -5.97 5.87
N GLN A 27 5.67 -6.60 6.29
CA GLN A 27 6.83 -6.79 5.42
C GLN A 27 6.47 -7.53 4.12
N ARG A 28 5.65 -8.57 4.21
CA ARG A 28 5.18 -9.31 3.04
C ARG A 28 4.34 -8.48 2.07
N ILE A 29 3.60 -7.49 2.56
CA ILE A 29 2.82 -6.62 1.67
C ILE A 29 3.72 -5.67 0.86
N LEU A 30 4.92 -5.37 1.37
CA LEU A 30 5.94 -4.60 0.66
C LEU A 30 6.75 -5.46 -0.32
N GLU A 31 6.81 -6.78 -0.07
CA GLU A 31 7.51 -7.71 -0.95
C GLU A 31 6.88 -7.70 -2.35
N ARG A 32 7.75 -7.71 -3.33
CA ARG A 32 7.35 -7.80 -4.72
C ARG A 32 6.93 -9.25 -5.03
N PRO A 33 5.70 -9.50 -5.53
CA PRO A 33 5.34 -10.82 -6.01
C PRO A 33 6.33 -11.30 -7.08
N VAL A 34 6.59 -12.60 -7.10
CA VAL A 34 7.54 -13.19 -8.06
C VAL A 34 7.08 -12.86 -9.49
N ASN A 35 8.03 -12.43 -10.32
CA ASN A 35 7.83 -12.07 -11.73
C ASN A 35 6.88 -10.88 -12.00
N ILE A 36 6.44 -10.14 -10.98
CA ILE A 36 5.58 -8.97 -11.17
C ILE A 36 6.27 -7.85 -11.98
N VAL A 37 7.59 -7.75 -11.86
CA VAL A 37 8.43 -6.90 -12.70
C VAL A 37 9.49 -7.79 -13.34
N ARG A 38 9.48 -7.86 -14.66
CA ARG A 38 10.44 -8.60 -15.48
C ARG A 38 11.13 -7.66 -16.48
N SER A 39 12.32 -8.00 -16.93
CA SER A 39 13.04 -7.23 -17.94
C SER A 39 13.36 -8.09 -19.16
N GLU A 40 13.26 -7.49 -20.34
CA GLU A 40 13.54 -8.13 -21.62
C GLU A 40 14.30 -7.17 -22.53
N TRP A 41 15.24 -7.72 -23.31
CA TRP A 41 15.87 -7.03 -24.41
C TRP A 41 15.07 -7.30 -25.69
N GLU A 42 14.65 -6.24 -26.35
CA GLU A 42 13.85 -6.29 -27.58
C GLU A 42 14.49 -5.45 -28.68
N TYR A 43 14.08 -5.68 -29.92
CA TYR A 43 14.43 -4.81 -31.03
C TYR A 43 13.21 -4.01 -31.46
N ASP A 44 13.40 -2.70 -31.67
CA ASP A 44 12.35 -1.88 -32.26
C ASP A 44 12.30 -2.05 -33.79
N ASN A 45 11.34 -1.38 -34.43
CA ASN A 45 11.13 -1.47 -35.88
C ASN A 45 12.32 -0.94 -36.72
N ASP A 46 13.17 -0.10 -36.12
CA ASP A 46 14.35 0.48 -36.77
C ASP A 46 15.61 -0.36 -36.52
N GLY A 47 15.51 -1.47 -35.80
CA GLY A 47 16.57 -2.38 -35.43
C GLY A 47 17.43 -1.89 -34.26
N ASN A 48 16.97 -0.92 -33.49
CA ASN A 48 17.62 -0.51 -32.24
C ASN A 48 17.29 -1.51 -31.14
N GLN A 49 18.21 -1.71 -30.21
CA GLN A 49 18.01 -2.59 -29.06
C GLN A 49 17.46 -1.81 -27.87
N GLU A 50 16.34 -2.27 -27.31
CA GLU A 50 15.67 -1.67 -26.14
C GLU A 50 15.73 -2.61 -24.94
N LEU A 51 16.06 -2.09 -23.76
CA LEU A 51 15.82 -2.77 -22.50
C LEU A 51 14.48 -2.30 -21.93
N ASN A 52 13.53 -3.20 -21.92
CA ASN A 52 12.18 -2.97 -21.48
C ASN A 52 11.93 -3.66 -20.13
N TYR A 53 11.29 -2.94 -19.22
CA TYR A 53 10.75 -3.50 -17.98
C TYR A 53 9.23 -3.56 -18.08
N TYR A 54 8.67 -4.71 -17.77
CA TYR A 54 7.22 -4.95 -17.73
C TYR A 54 6.79 -5.02 -16.28
N ASN A 55 5.99 -4.05 -15.85
CA ASN A 55 5.39 -4.02 -14.52
C ASN A 55 3.94 -4.51 -14.62
N GLU A 56 3.67 -5.68 -14.08
CA GLU A 56 2.34 -6.32 -14.12
C GLU A 56 1.50 -6.03 -12.87
N ASP A 57 1.97 -5.13 -11.98
CA ASP A 57 1.17 -4.60 -10.87
C ASP A 57 0.37 -3.36 -11.32
N TYR A 58 -0.48 -2.88 -10.44
CA TYR A 58 -1.33 -1.71 -10.64
C TYR A 58 -0.81 -0.46 -9.92
N CYS A 59 0.32 -0.56 -9.22
CA CYS A 59 1.08 0.58 -8.73
C CYS A 59 2.46 0.64 -9.39
N ASN A 60 3.11 1.78 -9.28
CA ASN A 60 4.47 1.96 -9.77
C ASN A 60 5.46 1.13 -8.95
N TYR A 61 6.63 0.86 -9.56
CA TYR A 61 7.83 0.41 -8.87
C TYR A 61 8.98 1.37 -9.13
N TYR A 62 9.80 1.62 -8.12
CA TYR A 62 11.03 2.38 -8.25
C TYR A 62 12.19 1.39 -8.42
N LEU A 63 12.79 1.39 -9.60
CA LEU A 63 14.04 0.67 -9.90
C LEU A 63 15.20 1.54 -9.46
N TYR A 64 15.75 1.24 -8.29
CA TYR A 64 16.93 1.91 -7.77
C TYR A 64 18.19 1.18 -8.25
N ARG A 65 19.15 1.92 -8.83
CA ARG A 65 20.42 1.40 -9.30
C ARG A 65 21.55 2.14 -8.59
N VAL A 66 22.41 1.40 -7.90
CA VAL A 66 23.53 2.00 -7.15
C VAL A 66 24.51 2.63 -8.13
N ASN A 67 24.84 3.90 -7.91
CA ASN A 67 25.75 4.71 -8.73
C ASN A 67 25.35 4.86 -10.21
N ASP A 68 24.06 4.76 -10.51
CA ASP A 68 23.54 4.91 -11.86
C ASP A 68 22.10 5.51 -11.83
N ASP A 69 21.56 5.83 -13.02
CA ASP A 69 20.20 6.35 -13.14
C ASP A 69 19.16 5.37 -12.61
N SER A 70 18.21 5.86 -11.87
CA SER A 70 17.08 5.11 -11.32
C SER A 70 15.79 5.47 -12.04
N TYR A 71 14.84 4.53 -12.12
CA TYR A 71 13.66 4.66 -12.97
C TYR A 71 12.36 4.40 -12.20
N ASN A 72 11.31 5.17 -12.53
CA ASN A 72 9.96 4.85 -12.12
C ASN A 72 9.29 3.96 -13.17
N LEU A 73 9.00 2.72 -12.81
CA LEU A 73 8.34 1.75 -13.67
C LEU A 73 6.82 1.83 -13.44
N ARG A 74 6.09 2.44 -14.37
CA ARG A 74 4.63 2.48 -14.36
C ARG A 74 4.05 1.11 -14.68
N PRO A 75 2.78 0.82 -14.35
CA PRO A 75 2.10 -0.38 -14.87
C PRO A 75 2.25 -0.51 -16.39
N GLY A 76 2.56 -1.73 -16.87
CA GLY A 76 2.82 -2.02 -18.28
C GLY A 76 4.30 -1.92 -18.69
N LYS A 77 4.54 -1.69 -19.99
CA LYS A 77 5.89 -1.61 -20.60
C LYS A 77 6.57 -0.29 -20.28
N ASN A 78 7.85 -0.35 -19.89
CA ASN A 78 8.73 0.79 -19.60
C ASN A 78 10.08 0.59 -20.30
N THR A 79 10.37 1.36 -21.36
CA THR A 79 11.70 1.37 -22.00
C THR A 79 12.63 2.23 -21.16
N VAL A 80 13.63 1.62 -20.54
CA VAL A 80 14.58 2.33 -19.67
C VAL A 80 15.91 2.60 -20.35
N PHE A 81 16.23 1.85 -21.41
CA PHE A 81 17.45 2.05 -22.17
C PHE A 81 17.23 1.71 -23.62
N LYS A 82 17.83 2.50 -24.52
CA LYS A 82 17.82 2.26 -25.96
C LYS A 82 19.23 2.38 -26.53
N ARG A 83 19.65 1.37 -27.27
CA ARG A 83 20.93 1.37 -27.99
C ARG A 83 20.64 1.40 -29.49
N MET A 84 21.13 2.44 -30.15
CA MET A 84 21.02 2.56 -31.62
C MET A 84 21.82 1.46 -32.30
N LYS A 85 21.31 0.88 -33.40
CA LYS A 85 21.94 -0.21 -34.16
C LYS A 85 23.37 0.14 -34.61
N ASP A 86 23.63 1.40 -34.92
CA ASP A 86 24.91 1.89 -35.46
C ASP A 86 25.83 2.46 -34.35
N ALA A 87 25.44 2.39 -33.06
CA ALA A 87 26.23 2.93 -31.98
C ALA A 87 27.46 2.05 -31.73
N GLN A 88 28.67 2.66 -31.79
CA GLN A 88 29.89 2.01 -31.29
C GLN A 88 29.72 1.65 -29.81
N TYR A 89 30.23 0.49 -29.43
CA TYR A 89 30.08 -0.15 -28.14
C TYR A 89 30.46 0.77 -26.96
N ASN A 90 29.46 1.48 -26.40
CA ASN A 90 29.53 2.02 -25.05
C ASN A 90 28.32 1.49 -24.25
N ASN A 91 28.51 0.35 -23.60
CA ASN A 91 27.48 -0.34 -22.84
C ASN A 91 27.28 0.37 -21.49
N LEU A 92 26.72 1.60 -21.53
CA LEU A 92 26.53 2.45 -20.36
C LEU A 92 25.53 1.87 -19.35
N PHE A 93 24.62 0.99 -19.80
CA PHE A 93 23.61 0.42 -18.92
C PHE A 93 24.18 -0.57 -17.88
N ASN A 94 25.31 -1.20 -18.15
CA ASN A 94 25.91 -2.22 -17.27
C ASN A 94 26.83 -1.67 -16.16
N ARG A 95 26.80 -0.37 -15.88
CA ARG A 95 27.64 0.22 -14.81
C ARG A 95 27.12 -0.09 -13.40
N ALA A 96 25.81 -0.27 -13.23
CA ALA A 96 25.26 -0.65 -11.95
C ALA A 96 25.43 -2.15 -11.71
N THR A 97 26.24 -2.51 -10.73
CA THR A 97 26.44 -3.91 -10.28
C THR A 97 25.32 -4.37 -9.34
N THR A 98 24.56 -3.43 -8.76
CA THR A 98 23.49 -3.70 -7.81
C THR A 98 22.28 -2.86 -8.14
N TYR A 99 21.11 -3.50 -8.16
CA TYR A 99 19.82 -2.83 -8.33
C TYR A 99 18.77 -3.44 -7.42
N MET A 100 17.80 -2.62 -7.03
CA MET A 100 16.70 -3.01 -6.15
C MET A 100 15.39 -2.44 -6.68
N PHE A 101 14.29 -3.17 -6.41
CA PHE A 101 12.95 -2.69 -6.74
C PHE A 101 12.21 -2.35 -5.45
N PHE A 102 11.66 -1.16 -5.40
CA PHE A 102 10.81 -0.72 -4.30
C PHE A 102 9.40 -0.46 -4.83
N ARG A 103 8.39 -0.90 -4.10
CA ARG A 103 7.00 -0.67 -4.45
C ARG A 103 6.66 0.82 -4.29
N GLY A 104 6.06 1.43 -5.31
CA GLY A 104 5.63 2.82 -5.31
C GLY A 104 6.52 3.75 -6.11
N SER A 105 6.15 5.01 -6.09
CA SER A 105 6.94 6.16 -6.53
C SER A 105 7.00 7.17 -5.39
N PHE A 106 7.90 8.14 -5.49
CA PHE A 106 7.90 9.26 -4.55
C PHE A 106 6.58 10.03 -4.66
N PRO A 107 5.96 10.41 -3.52
CA PRO A 107 4.68 11.09 -3.52
C PRO A 107 4.71 12.37 -4.36
N LYS A 108 3.59 12.64 -5.02
CA LYS A 108 3.30 13.91 -5.67
C LYS A 108 2.30 14.67 -4.82
N ASP A 109 2.57 15.95 -4.58
CA ASP A 109 1.64 16.85 -3.88
C ASP A 109 1.12 16.28 -2.55
N PHE A 110 1.96 15.46 -1.88
CA PHE A 110 1.60 14.84 -0.61
C PHE A 110 1.31 15.89 0.45
N ASN A 111 0.07 15.88 0.96
CA ASN A 111 -0.37 16.73 2.06
C ASN A 111 -0.82 15.85 3.22
N ILE A 112 -0.07 15.87 4.32
CA ILE A 112 -0.37 15.11 5.55
C ILE A 112 -1.72 15.48 6.18
N ASN A 113 -2.28 16.64 5.81
CA ASN A 113 -3.58 17.10 6.29
C ASN A 113 -4.74 16.69 5.39
N THR A 114 -4.49 15.97 4.29
CA THR A 114 -5.55 15.38 3.46
C THR A 114 -6.39 14.45 4.34
N PRO A 115 -7.74 14.66 4.43
CA PRO A 115 -8.58 13.83 5.27
C PRO A 115 -8.83 12.45 4.66
N TYR A 116 -8.90 11.45 5.53
CA TYR A 116 -9.25 10.07 5.25
C TYR A 116 -10.56 9.71 5.97
N ALA A 117 -11.29 8.73 5.48
CA ALA A 117 -12.37 8.09 6.22
C ALA A 117 -11.83 7.11 7.26
N PHE A 118 -12.54 6.91 8.36
CA PHE A 118 -12.33 5.74 9.20
C PHE A 118 -12.77 4.46 8.44
N PRO A 119 -12.13 3.29 8.69
CA PRO A 119 -12.45 2.07 7.97
C PRO A 119 -13.74 1.38 8.43
N VAL A 120 -14.67 2.14 8.99
CA VAL A 120 -15.95 1.67 9.52
C VAL A 120 -17.12 2.28 8.76
N LYS A 121 -18.32 1.72 8.94
CA LYS A 121 -19.54 2.25 8.33
C LYS A 121 -19.76 3.71 8.74
N ASN A 122 -20.21 4.53 7.78
CA ASN A 122 -20.58 5.93 8.03
C ASN A 122 -21.53 6.05 9.23
N GLY A 123 -21.26 7.00 10.13
CA GLY A 123 -22.02 7.23 11.36
C GLY A 123 -21.66 6.29 12.53
N MET A 124 -20.79 5.30 12.34
CA MET A 124 -20.34 4.42 13.42
C MET A 124 -19.27 5.09 14.28
N GLN A 125 -19.25 4.72 15.56
CA GLN A 125 -18.19 5.10 16.48
C GLN A 125 -17.02 4.14 16.39
N THR A 126 -15.81 4.67 16.33
CA THR A 126 -14.58 3.88 16.37
C THR A 126 -13.49 4.59 17.15
N ALA A 127 -12.49 3.82 17.55
CA ALA A 127 -11.23 4.30 18.10
C ALA A 127 -10.10 3.50 17.49
N TRP A 128 -8.89 3.98 17.61
CA TRP A 128 -7.71 3.24 17.20
C TRP A 128 -6.70 3.15 18.35
N LYS A 129 -5.81 2.18 18.25
CA LYS A 129 -4.59 2.07 19.07
C LYS A 129 -3.45 1.63 18.18
N THR A 130 -2.21 1.87 18.64
CA THR A 130 -1.03 1.33 17.97
C THR A 130 -1.06 -0.19 18.02
N ASP A 131 -0.93 -0.85 16.85
CA ASP A 131 -0.77 -2.30 16.82
C ASP A 131 0.68 -2.66 17.16
N ARG A 132 0.91 -3.13 18.39
CA ARG A 132 2.24 -3.48 18.91
C ARG A 132 2.78 -4.80 18.34
N ARG A 133 1.97 -5.55 17.61
CA ARG A 133 2.38 -6.80 16.94
C ARG A 133 3.14 -6.52 15.65
N GLU A 134 2.94 -5.33 15.09
CA GLU A 134 3.60 -4.91 13.85
C GLU A 134 4.92 -4.19 14.16
N SER A 135 5.95 -4.47 13.34
CA SER A 135 7.27 -3.85 13.46
C SER A 135 7.30 -2.39 13.02
N VAL A 136 6.27 -1.93 12.34
CA VAL A 136 6.12 -0.57 11.82
C VAL A 136 4.84 0.07 12.34
N ARG A 137 4.74 1.41 12.19
CA ARG A 137 3.56 2.15 12.65
C ARG A 137 2.29 1.68 11.96
N THR A 138 1.43 1.00 12.70
CA THR A 138 0.17 0.43 12.23
C THR A 138 -0.94 0.78 13.21
N LEU A 139 -2.07 1.22 12.68
CA LEU A 139 -3.23 1.64 13.45
C LEU A 139 -4.24 0.49 13.48
N GLN A 140 -4.46 -0.09 14.67
CA GLN A 140 -5.49 -1.10 14.89
C GLN A 140 -6.81 -0.40 15.25
N PHE A 141 -7.82 -0.54 14.39
CA PHE A 141 -9.14 0.05 14.59
C PHE A 141 -10.03 -0.89 15.40
N ARG A 142 -10.85 -0.29 16.30
CA ARG A 142 -11.82 -1.02 17.08
C ARG A 142 -12.99 -1.45 16.19
N MET A 143 -13.03 -2.73 15.87
CA MET A 143 -14.07 -3.40 15.09
C MET A 143 -14.34 -4.77 15.69
N LEU A 144 -15.55 -5.30 15.50
CA LEU A 144 -15.85 -6.68 15.85
C LEU A 144 -15.42 -7.63 14.73
N PRO A 145 -15.09 -8.89 15.06
CA PRO A 145 -14.88 -9.91 14.04
C PRO A 145 -16.11 -10.02 13.13
N GLY A 146 -15.90 -9.99 11.83
CA GLY A 146 -16.98 -10.04 10.85
C GLY A 146 -17.57 -8.68 10.45
N ASP A 147 -17.16 -7.58 11.08
CA ASP A 147 -17.55 -6.24 10.63
C ASP A 147 -17.04 -5.95 9.22
N THR A 148 -17.84 -5.23 8.44
CA THR A 148 -17.39 -4.75 7.12
C THR A 148 -16.33 -3.67 7.28
N VAL A 149 -15.22 -3.85 6.54
CA VAL A 149 -14.13 -2.89 6.43
C VAL A 149 -14.34 -2.01 5.19
N TYR A 150 -14.14 -0.72 5.35
CA TYR A 150 -14.34 0.28 4.30
C TYR A 150 -13.02 0.92 3.87
N ALA A 151 -12.91 1.29 2.59
CA ALA A 151 -11.76 2.01 2.06
C ALA A 151 -11.62 3.38 2.73
N THR A 152 -10.45 3.63 3.31
CA THR A 152 -10.18 4.89 4.01
C THR A 152 -9.97 6.07 3.05
N ARG A 153 -9.58 5.80 1.80
CA ARG A 153 -9.41 6.77 0.73
C ARG A 153 -9.48 6.07 -0.63
N SER A 154 -9.87 6.79 -1.67
CA SER A 154 -9.92 6.29 -3.05
C SER A 154 -8.54 5.89 -3.56
N GLY A 155 -8.49 4.88 -4.42
CA GLY A 155 -7.24 4.41 -5.02
C GLY A 155 -7.42 3.14 -5.83
N ILE A 156 -6.31 2.56 -6.27
CA ILE A 156 -6.27 1.31 -7.01
C ILE A 156 -5.75 0.17 -6.14
N VAL A 157 -6.38 -0.98 -6.22
CA VAL A 157 -5.96 -2.18 -5.50
C VAL A 157 -4.73 -2.79 -6.16
N CYS A 158 -3.65 -2.93 -5.40
CA CYS A 158 -2.39 -3.52 -5.86
C CYS A 158 -2.34 -5.03 -5.60
N ARG A 159 -1.46 -5.73 -6.31
CA ARG A 159 -1.21 -7.16 -6.07
C ARG A 159 -0.44 -7.35 -4.75
N THR A 160 -0.85 -8.35 -3.97
CA THR A 160 -0.19 -8.74 -2.73
C THR A 160 0.18 -10.22 -2.76
N MET A 161 1.12 -10.64 -1.89
CA MET A 161 1.53 -12.05 -1.80
C MET A 161 0.48 -12.94 -1.14
N LEU A 162 -0.34 -12.39 -0.26
CA LEU A 162 -1.31 -13.14 0.53
C LEU A 162 -2.74 -12.66 0.24
N PRO A 163 -3.70 -13.58 0.11
CA PRO A 163 -5.08 -13.26 -0.29
C PRO A 163 -5.86 -12.44 0.74
N ARG A 164 -5.41 -12.41 2.01
CA ARG A 164 -6.05 -11.64 3.09
C ARG A 164 -5.37 -10.30 3.38
N GLN A 165 -4.44 -9.90 2.54
CA GLN A 165 -3.83 -8.59 2.56
C GLN A 165 -4.47 -7.74 1.47
N LEU A 166 -4.78 -6.49 1.79
CA LEU A 166 -5.26 -5.51 0.83
C LEU A 166 -4.31 -4.32 0.84
N LEU A 167 -3.83 -3.95 -0.32
CA LEU A 167 -2.99 -2.78 -0.52
C LEU A 167 -3.66 -1.85 -1.52
N ILE A 168 -3.93 -0.62 -1.10
CA ILE A 168 -4.50 0.43 -1.93
C ILE A 168 -3.45 1.50 -2.16
N CYS A 169 -3.17 1.81 -3.43
CA CYS A 169 -2.32 2.91 -3.86
C CYS A 169 -3.20 4.12 -4.21
N HIS A 170 -2.98 5.24 -3.54
CA HIS A 170 -3.71 6.48 -3.77
C HIS A 170 -3.10 7.31 -4.92
N ALA A 171 -3.84 8.29 -5.42
CA ALA A 171 -3.44 9.12 -6.57
C ALA A 171 -2.13 9.91 -6.33
N ASP A 172 -1.81 10.22 -5.08
CA ASP A 172 -0.58 10.90 -4.66
C ASP A 172 0.60 9.96 -4.38
N TYR A 173 0.47 8.65 -4.71
CA TYR A 173 1.44 7.58 -4.47
C TYR A 173 1.65 7.23 -2.98
N THR A 174 0.77 7.66 -2.08
CA THR A 174 0.70 7.08 -0.75
C THR A 174 -0.06 5.75 -0.77
N PHE A 175 0.12 4.95 0.27
CA PHE A 175 -0.49 3.63 0.38
C PHE A 175 -1.26 3.47 1.69
N ALA A 176 -2.32 2.68 1.63
CA ALA A 176 -2.98 2.09 2.79
C ALA A 176 -2.90 0.56 2.70
N ALA A 177 -2.19 -0.07 3.65
CA ALA A 177 -2.06 -1.52 3.77
C ALA A 177 -3.01 -2.01 4.86
N TYR A 178 -4.03 -2.79 4.48
CA TYR A 178 -5.00 -3.39 5.38
C TYR A 178 -4.53 -4.79 5.76
N LEU A 179 -4.38 -5.03 7.04
CA LEU A 179 -3.88 -6.26 7.64
C LEU A 179 -4.94 -6.86 8.55
N ALA A 180 -4.80 -8.15 8.85
CA ALA A 180 -5.73 -8.89 9.69
C ALA A 180 -7.17 -8.95 9.13
N MET A 181 -7.32 -8.86 7.81
CA MET A 181 -8.57 -9.09 7.11
C MET A 181 -8.94 -10.58 7.17
N ASN A 182 -10.24 -10.87 7.24
CA ASN A 182 -10.74 -12.23 7.06
C ASN A 182 -11.03 -12.54 5.60
N GLU A 183 -11.53 -11.53 4.88
CA GLU A 183 -11.91 -11.63 3.47
C GLU A 183 -11.74 -10.28 2.78
N ASN A 184 -11.37 -10.30 1.49
CA ASN A 184 -11.33 -9.14 0.61
C ASN A 184 -12.48 -9.23 -0.40
N PHE A 185 -13.21 -8.12 -0.60
CA PHE A 185 -14.30 -8.01 -1.60
C PHE A 185 -13.81 -7.49 -2.94
N VAL A 186 -12.58 -6.97 -2.98
CA VAL A 186 -12.00 -6.28 -4.13
C VAL A 186 -10.77 -7.03 -4.63
N SER A 187 -10.52 -6.93 -5.93
CA SER A 187 -9.43 -7.62 -6.63
C SER A 187 -8.35 -6.65 -7.09
N PRO A 188 -7.10 -7.11 -7.27
CA PRO A 188 -6.04 -6.29 -7.86
C PRO A 188 -6.45 -5.70 -9.21
N GLY A 189 -6.22 -4.40 -9.39
CA GLY A 189 -6.62 -3.61 -10.55
C GLY A 189 -7.97 -2.90 -10.42
N GLU A 190 -8.75 -3.24 -9.40
CA GLU A 190 -10.02 -2.58 -9.13
C GLU A 190 -9.78 -1.19 -8.51
N GLU A 191 -10.50 -0.18 -9.01
CA GLU A 191 -10.56 1.15 -8.42
C GLU A 191 -11.58 1.16 -7.31
N VAL A 192 -11.19 1.60 -6.12
CA VAL A 192 -12.05 1.76 -4.96
C VAL A 192 -12.27 3.24 -4.63
N ARG A 193 -13.43 3.54 -4.09
CA ARG A 193 -13.79 4.89 -3.61
C ARG A 193 -13.72 4.96 -2.10
N THR A 194 -13.45 6.15 -1.58
CA THR A 194 -13.54 6.43 -0.14
C THR A 194 -14.89 5.97 0.40
N GLY A 195 -14.89 5.19 1.49
CA GLY A 195 -16.09 4.64 2.10
C GLY A 195 -16.73 3.44 1.39
N GLN A 196 -16.10 2.89 0.34
CA GLN A 196 -16.56 1.65 -0.31
C GLN A 196 -16.24 0.43 0.57
N PRO A 197 -17.15 -0.56 0.70
CA PRO A 197 -16.84 -1.84 1.34
C PRO A 197 -15.69 -2.55 0.60
N VAL A 198 -14.66 -2.98 1.32
CA VAL A 198 -13.48 -3.63 0.73
C VAL A 198 -13.16 -5.00 1.33
N GLY A 199 -13.85 -5.39 2.40
CA GLY A 199 -13.68 -6.72 2.98
C GLY A 199 -14.31 -6.86 4.37
N ILE A 200 -13.88 -7.88 5.08
CA ILE A 200 -14.36 -8.26 6.41
C ILE A 200 -13.20 -8.23 7.41
N ALA A 201 -13.43 -7.65 8.57
CA ALA A 201 -12.48 -7.63 9.68
C ALA A 201 -12.23 -9.03 10.25
N GLY A 202 -10.96 -9.31 10.54
CA GLY A 202 -10.57 -10.56 11.18
C GLY A 202 -10.85 -10.57 12.69
N PRO A 203 -10.38 -11.62 13.39
CA PRO A 203 -10.65 -11.83 14.82
C PRO A 203 -10.18 -10.70 15.74
N THR A 204 -9.18 -9.94 15.32
CA THR A 204 -8.59 -8.83 16.10
C THR A 204 -9.00 -7.44 15.62
N GLY A 205 -10.00 -7.35 14.73
CA GLY A 205 -10.34 -6.14 13.99
C GLY A 205 -9.46 -5.99 12.75
N VAL A 206 -9.35 -4.76 12.21
CA VAL A 206 -8.46 -4.43 11.09
C VAL A 206 -7.32 -3.56 11.58
N SER A 207 -6.12 -3.81 11.06
CA SER A 207 -4.94 -2.99 11.26
C SER A 207 -4.53 -2.36 9.94
N ILE A 208 -4.29 -1.04 9.91
CA ILE A 208 -3.94 -0.32 8.70
C ILE A 208 -2.63 0.44 8.91
N SER A 209 -1.69 0.26 7.99
CA SER A 209 -0.50 1.08 7.90
C SER A 209 -0.60 2.04 6.73
N PHE A 210 -0.38 3.34 7.01
CA PHE A 210 -0.32 4.38 5.99
C PHE A 210 1.13 4.76 5.77
N PHE A 211 1.59 4.71 4.52
CA PHE A 211 3.00 4.90 4.23
C PHE A 211 3.22 5.39 2.78
N PHE A 212 4.45 5.77 2.50
CA PHE A 212 4.92 6.15 1.17
C PHE A 212 6.41 5.86 1.01
N LEU A 213 6.87 5.78 -0.24
CA LEU A 213 8.28 5.68 -0.58
C LEU A 213 8.96 7.03 -0.35
N ASP A 214 9.92 7.11 0.57
CA ASP A 214 10.51 8.37 1.02
C ASP A 214 11.85 8.62 0.33
N LYS A 215 11.88 9.65 -0.54
CA LYS A 215 13.08 10.06 -1.29
C LYS A 215 14.27 10.35 -0.37
N ASN A 216 14.03 10.91 0.81
CA ASN A 216 15.10 11.30 1.74
C ASN A 216 15.84 10.09 2.35
N LYS A 217 15.22 8.91 2.30
CA LYS A 217 15.82 7.66 2.79
C LYS A 217 16.73 6.97 1.78
N PHE A 218 16.85 7.50 0.56
CA PHE A 218 17.74 6.97 -0.47
C PHE A 218 19.12 7.64 -0.45
N SER A 219 19.30 8.78 0.21
CA SER A 219 20.61 9.41 0.37
C SER A 219 21.45 8.58 1.36
N GLY A 220 22.56 8.00 0.88
CA GLY A 220 23.47 7.16 1.68
C GLY A 220 23.10 5.67 1.74
N LEU A 221 22.18 5.22 0.91
CA LEU A 221 21.85 3.80 0.75
C LEU A 221 22.95 3.05 0.03
N GLU A 222 23.95 2.66 0.76
CA GLU A 222 24.75 1.50 0.43
C GLU A 222 23.95 0.26 0.87
N ALA A 223 22.95 -0.12 0.07
CA ALA A 223 22.11 -1.30 0.22
C ALA A 223 21.33 -1.47 1.55
N ALA A 224 20.04 -1.77 1.45
CA ALA A 224 19.19 -2.43 2.44
C ALA A 224 18.69 -1.61 3.64
N GLY A 225 18.56 -0.29 3.56
CA GLY A 225 17.77 0.47 4.51
C GLY A 225 16.26 0.36 4.25
N TYR A 226 15.46 0.53 5.30
CA TYR A 226 14.01 0.65 5.16
C TYR A 226 13.66 2.03 4.56
N VAL A 227 13.13 2.03 3.34
CA VAL A 227 12.96 3.25 2.52
C VAL A 227 11.56 3.88 2.61
N TYR A 228 10.67 3.33 3.41
CA TYR A 228 9.33 3.88 3.57
C TYR A 228 9.20 4.74 4.81
N SER A 229 8.39 5.79 4.72
CA SER A 229 7.95 6.59 5.86
C SER A 229 6.47 6.34 6.14
N HIS A 230 6.14 6.23 7.43
CA HIS A 230 4.78 5.99 7.92
C HIS A 230 4.20 7.26 8.53
N PHE A 231 2.89 7.44 8.35
CA PHE A 231 2.18 8.57 8.93
C PHE A 231 0.84 8.16 9.52
N THR A 232 0.28 9.00 10.38
CA THR A 232 -1.12 8.90 10.82
C THR A 232 -1.92 9.95 10.08
N PRO A 233 -2.93 9.54 9.27
CA PRO A 233 -3.79 10.48 8.57
C PRO A 233 -4.58 11.40 9.51
N VAL A 234 -5.02 12.52 8.99
CA VAL A 234 -6.18 13.24 9.49
C VAL A 234 -7.42 12.43 9.11
N PHE A 235 -8.41 12.33 10.00
CA PHE A 235 -9.65 11.60 9.71
C PHE A 235 -10.85 12.53 9.75
N ARG A 236 -11.79 12.34 8.81
CA ARG A 236 -13.08 13.04 8.78
C ARG A 236 -14.00 12.47 9.85
N THR A 237 -14.54 13.33 10.69
CA THR A 237 -15.52 13.01 11.74
C THR A 237 -16.74 13.91 11.63
N ALA A 238 -17.80 13.58 12.37
CA ALA A 238 -18.99 14.42 12.46
C ALA A 238 -18.68 15.82 13.05
N GLU A 239 -17.60 15.92 13.83
CA GLU A 239 -17.15 17.16 14.47
C GLU A 239 -16.09 17.91 13.64
N GLY A 240 -15.75 17.41 12.44
CA GLY A 240 -14.74 17.96 11.55
C GLY A 240 -13.52 17.06 11.37
N ASP A 241 -12.50 17.55 10.66
CA ASP A 241 -11.27 16.84 10.39
C ASP A 241 -10.33 16.88 11.60
N VAL A 242 -9.88 15.70 12.06
CA VAL A 242 -9.09 15.57 13.29
C VAL A 242 -7.81 14.76 13.08
N LYS A 243 -6.74 15.14 13.78
CA LYS A 243 -5.60 14.25 14.04
C LYS A 243 -6.00 13.31 15.18
N PRO A 244 -6.19 12.00 14.93
CA PRO A 244 -6.83 11.15 15.93
C PRO A 244 -5.89 10.87 17.11
N VAL A 245 -6.43 10.98 18.31
CA VAL A 245 -5.76 10.60 19.56
C VAL A 245 -6.02 9.12 19.83
N GLU A 246 -4.98 8.37 20.24
CA GLU A 246 -5.08 6.95 20.54
C GLU A 246 -6.15 6.69 21.62
N ARG A 247 -7.00 5.68 21.39
CA ARG A 247 -8.08 5.22 22.28
C ARG A 247 -9.23 6.21 22.50
N LYS A 248 -9.21 7.40 21.90
CA LYS A 248 -10.34 8.31 21.88
C LYS A 248 -11.38 7.82 20.85
N MET A 249 -12.67 7.90 21.23
CA MET A 249 -13.79 7.56 20.34
C MET A 249 -14.09 8.73 19.41
N TYR A 250 -14.42 8.42 18.15
CA TYR A 250 -14.79 9.36 17.11
C TYR A 250 -16.01 8.86 16.34
N ASN A 251 -16.89 9.78 15.94
CA ASN A 251 -18.00 9.49 15.04
C ASN A 251 -17.51 9.57 13.59
N ALA A 252 -17.41 8.44 12.91
CA ALA A 252 -16.95 8.39 11.54
C ALA A 252 -17.93 9.12 10.60
N LEU A 253 -17.42 9.99 9.73
CA LEU A 253 -18.19 10.67 8.69
C LEU A 253 -17.57 10.36 7.32
N VAL A 254 -18.45 9.96 6.38
CA VAL A 254 -18.12 9.85 4.96
C VAL A 254 -19.16 10.67 4.21
N ASP A 255 -18.80 11.89 3.84
CA ASP A 255 -19.65 12.81 3.07
C ASP A 255 -19.22 12.87 1.59
N ASP A 256 -20.02 13.55 0.79
CA ASP A 256 -19.75 13.68 -0.64
C ASP A 256 -18.47 14.46 -0.94
N GLU A 257 -18.10 15.42 -0.09
CA GLU A 257 -16.87 16.17 -0.21
C GLU A 257 -15.65 15.24 -0.08
N LEU A 258 -15.65 14.38 0.94
CA LEU A 258 -14.59 13.41 1.18
C LEU A 258 -14.51 12.36 0.06
N ILE A 259 -15.66 11.87 -0.44
CA ILE A 259 -15.71 10.91 -1.54
C ILE A 259 -15.16 11.51 -2.83
N MET A 260 -15.48 12.79 -3.08
CA MET A 260 -15.06 13.48 -4.31
C MET A 260 -13.65 14.05 -4.26
N LEU A 261 -12.95 13.97 -3.14
CA LEU A 261 -11.65 14.62 -2.92
C LEU A 261 -10.60 14.27 -3.98
N ASP A 262 -10.53 12.98 -4.34
CA ASP A 262 -9.56 12.47 -5.34
C ASP A 262 -10.14 12.40 -6.76
N MET A 263 -11.38 12.83 -6.96
CA MET A 263 -12.06 12.78 -8.27
C MET A 263 -11.71 13.99 -9.14
N SER A 264 -11.50 13.75 -10.42
CA SER A 264 -11.46 14.83 -11.42
C SER A 264 -12.81 15.57 -11.49
N LYS A 265 -12.83 16.81 -11.99
CA LYS A 265 -14.06 17.59 -12.17
C LYS A 265 -15.14 16.85 -12.98
N ARG A 266 -14.72 16.00 -13.93
CA ARG A 266 -15.63 15.20 -14.76
C ARG A 266 -16.29 14.09 -13.92
N GLU A 267 -15.52 13.41 -13.10
CA GLU A 267 -15.99 12.34 -12.22
C GLU A 267 -16.92 12.89 -11.14
N GLN A 268 -16.58 14.02 -10.53
CA GLN A 268 -17.44 14.71 -9.56
C GLN A 268 -18.82 15.01 -10.15
N LYS A 269 -18.86 15.58 -11.38
CA LYS A 269 -20.14 15.84 -12.08
C LYS A 269 -20.92 14.55 -12.34
N LYS A 270 -20.26 13.45 -12.70
CA LYS A 270 -20.90 12.15 -12.93
C LYS A 270 -21.44 11.57 -11.62
N TYR A 271 -20.64 11.64 -10.55
CA TYR A 271 -21.03 11.19 -9.22
C TYR A 271 -22.27 11.92 -8.70
N LEU A 272 -22.30 13.26 -8.75
CA LEU A 272 -23.43 14.06 -8.32
C LEU A 272 -24.71 13.83 -9.15
N LYS A 273 -24.58 13.48 -10.45
CA LYS A 273 -25.72 13.10 -11.29
C LYS A 273 -26.28 11.72 -10.94
N SER A 274 -25.48 10.78 -10.47
CA SER A 274 -25.93 9.43 -10.10
C SER A 274 -26.70 9.38 -8.78
N LYS A 275 -26.69 10.47 -8.00
CA LYS A 275 -27.42 10.62 -6.74
C LYS A 275 -28.81 11.27 -6.88
N LYS A 276 -29.07 11.86 -8.05
CA LYS A 276 -30.39 12.44 -8.39
C LYS A 276 -31.28 11.39 -9.02
#